data_f597441bf744c2d880d9e82922f43dc1
#
_entry.id   f597441bf744c2d880d9e82922f43dc1
#
_cell.length_a   1.000
_cell.length_b   1.000
_cell.length_c   1.000
_cell.angle_alpha   90.00
_cell.angle_beta   90.00
_cell.angle_gamma   90.00
#
_symmetry.space_group_name_H-M   'P 1'
#
loop_
_entity.id
_entity.type
_entity.pdbx_description
1 polymer ?
#
loop_
_entity_poly.entity_id
_entity_poly.type
_entity_poly.pdbx_seq_one_letter_code
_entity_poly.pdbx_strand_id
1 'polypeptide(L)'
;MPRDNMASLIQRIARQACLTFRDSGGGRGASDRGAASGPEAPMPPGFPENLSKLKSLLTQVRAEDLNIAPRKATLQPLPPNLPPVTYMHIYETDGFSLGVFLLKSGTSIPLHDHPGMHGMLKVLYGTVRISCMDKLDAGGGQRPRALPPEQQFEPPLQPREREAVRPGVLRSRAEYTEASGPCILTPHRDNLHQIDAVEGPAAFLDILAPPYDPDDGRDCHYYRVLEPVRPKEASSSACDLPREVWLLETPQADDFWCEGEPYPGPKVFP
;
A
#
# COMPACT_ATOMS: atom_id res chain seq x y z
N MET A 1 -8.97 -21.60 -29.15
CA MET A 1 -8.67 -21.17 -27.78
C MET A 1 -8.00 -22.28 -26.96
N PRO A 2 -6.76 -22.66 -27.20
CA PRO A 2 -6.06 -23.62 -26.34
C PRO A 2 -4.73 -23.12 -25.77
N ARG A 3 -4.37 -21.83 -25.88
CA ARG A 3 -3.05 -21.33 -25.41
C ARG A 3 -3.01 -20.85 -23.96
N ASP A 4 -4.15 -20.55 -23.34
CA ASP A 4 -4.18 -20.04 -21.95
C ASP A 4 -3.99 -21.10 -20.87
N ASN A 5 -4.19 -22.37 -21.20
CA ASN A 5 -4.08 -23.47 -20.23
C ASN A 5 -2.62 -23.91 -19.94
N MET A 6 -1.62 -23.34 -20.67
CA MET A 6 -0.19 -23.62 -20.48
C MET A 6 0.58 -22.42 -19.90
N ALA A 7 -0.04 -21.26 -19.75
CA ALA A 7 0.61 -20.10 -19.16
C ALA A 7 0.68 -20.25 -17.63
N SER A 8 1.82 -19.88 -17.03
CA SER A 8 1.97 -19.85 -15.58
C SER A 8 0.93 -18.90 -14.95
N LEU A 9 0.58 -19.14 -13.68
CA LEU A 9 -0.41 -18.31 -13.00
C LEU A 9 0.03 -16.83 -12.95
N ILE A 10 1.33 -16.57 -12.74
CA ILE A 10 1.84 -15.19 -12.75
C ILE A 10 1.73 -14.53 -14.13
N GLN A 11 1.91 -15.27 -15.22
CA GLN A 11 1.67 -14.76 -16.58
C GLN A 11 0.19 -14.41 -16.80
N ARG A 12 -0.72 -15.22 -16.29
CA ARG A 12 -2.16 -14.96 -16.36
C ARG A 12 -2.55 -13.73 -15.52
N ILE A 13 -1.94 -13.56 -14.34
CA ILE A 13 -2.12 -12.38 -13.49
C ILE A 13 -1.64 -11.13 -14.22
N ALA A 14 -0.44 -11.15 -14.80
CA ALA A 14 0.10 -10.01 -15.53
C ALA A 14 -0.77 -9.62 -16.74
N ARG A 15 -1.24 -10.59 -17.52
CA ARG A 15 -2.17 -10.35 -18.64
C ARG A 15 -3.49 -9.73 -18.16
N GLN A 16 -4.05 -10.23 -17.06
CA GLN A 16 -5.29 -9.70 -16.51
C GLN A 16 -5.06 -8.29 -15.94
N ALA A 17 -3.91 -8.01 -15.33
CA ALA A 17 -3.54 -6.66 -14.89
C ALA A 17 -3.44 -5.69 -16.08
N CYS A 18 -2.79 -6.10 -17.18
CA CYS A 18 -2.78 -5.33 -18.42
C CYS A 18 -4.19 -4.98 -18.90
N LEU A 19 -5.11 -5.95 -18.91
CA LEU A 19 -6.49 -5.73 -19.33
C LEU A 19 -7.25 -4.79 -18.39
N THR A 20 -6.95 -4.89 -17.09
CA THR A 20 -7.63 -4.10 -16.05
C THR A 20 -7.17 -2.64 -16.06
N PHE A 21 -5.87 -2.41 -16.20
CA PHE A 21 -5.24 -1.10 -16.01
C PHE A 21 -4.72 -0.46 -17.32
N ARG A 22 -5.18 -0.95 -18.47
CA ARG A 22 -4.73 -0.52 -19.81
C ARG A 22 -4.81 0.99 -20.05
N ASP A 23 -5.80 1.64 -19.48
CA ASP A 23 -6.06 3.06 -19.67
C ASP A 23 -5.58 3.94 -18.51
N SER A 24 -4.95 3.35 -17.49
CA SER A 24 -4.48 4.08 -16.30
C SER A 24 -3.21 4.91 -16.56
N GLY A 25 -2.48 4.66 -17.65
CA GLY A 25 -1.24 5.34 -18.03
C GLY A 25 -1.37 6.42 -19.09
N GLY A 26 -2.59 6.72 -19.58
CA GLY A 26 -2.84 7.60 -20.73
C GLY A 26 -3.07 9.07 -20.43
N GLY A 27 -2.18 9.73 -19.71
CA GLY A 27 -2.24 11.17 -19.42
C GLY A 27 -1.05 11.97 -19.92
N ARG A 28 -0.48 11.66 -21.09
CA ARG A 28 0.46 12.58 -21.75
C ARG A 28 -0.33 13.70 -22.42
N GLY A 29 -0.50 14.83 -21.72
CA GLY A 29 -1.01 16.04 -22.34
C GLY A 29 -2.01 16.84 -21.52
N ALA A 30 -1.68 17.17 -20.28
CA ALA A 30 -2.32 18.27 -19.59
C ALA A 30 -1.31 18.97 -18.69
N SER A 31 -0.35 19.65 -19.29
CA SER A 31 0.33 20.76 -18.63
C SER A 31 -0.74 21.79 -18.26
N ASP A 32 -0.74 22.17 -16.98
CA ASP A 32 -1.41 23.36 -16.47
C ASP A 32 -2.91 23.27 -16.21
N ARG A 33 -3.31 22.46 -15.21
CA ARG A 33 -4.48 22.81 -14.38
C ARG A 33 -4.23 22.34 -12.94
N GLY A 34 -4.16 23.32 -12.03
CA GLY A 34 -4.04 23.11 -10.60
C GLY A 34 -5.04 22.07 -10.07
N ALA A 35 -4.64 21.34 -9.05
CA ALA A 35 -5.41 20.31 -8.37
C ALA A 35 -6.76 20.84 -7.89
N ALA A 36 -7.77 20.81 -8.78
CA ALA A 36 -9.16 20.94 -8.42
C ALA A 36 -9.75 19.54 -8.42
N SER A 37 -10.27 19.11 -7.29
CA SER A 37 -11.09 17.92 -7.13
C SER A 37 -12.34 18.06 -8.01
N GLY A 38 -12.19 17.67 -9.28
CA GLY A 38 -13.31 17.50 -10.20
C GLY A 38 -14.01 16.16 -9.96
N PRO A 39 -15.23 15.96 -10.50
CA PRO A 39 -15.91 14.69 -10.40
C PRO A 39 -15.02 13.58 -10.99
N GLU A 40 -14.97 12.47 -10.28
CA GLU A 40 -14.21 11.25 -10.63
C GLU A 40 -14.40 10.92 -12.11
N ALA A 41 -13.31 10.77 -12.85
CA ALA A 41 -13.39 10.36 -14.24
C ALA A 41 -14.14 9.02 -14.32
N PRO A 42 -15.09 8.85 -15.25
CA PRO A 42 -15.85 7.62 -15.36
C PRO A 42 -14.90 6.44 -15.57
N MET A 43 -15.07 5.40 -14.76
CA MET A 43 -14.26 4.17 -14.85
C MET A 43 -14.39 3.59 -16.26
N PRO A 44 -13.29 3.06 -16.82
CA PRO A 44 -13.32 2.43 -18.13
C PRO A 44 -14.37 1.31 -18.20
N PRO A 45 -15.07 1.14 -19.33
CA PRO A 45 -16.03 0.05 -19.50
C PRO A 45 -15.37 -1.32 -19.22
N GLY A 46 -16.04 -2.14 -18.40
CA GLY A 46 -15.54 -3.47 -18.02
C GLY A 46 -14.48 -3.47 -16.92
N PHE A 47 -14.11 -2.33 -16.33
CA PHE A 47 -13.15 -2.26 -15.25
C PHE A 47 -13.56 -3.10 -14.02
N PRO A 48 -14.80 -3.04 -13.50
CA PRO A 48 -15.21 -3.85 -12.35
C PRO A 48 -15.08 -5.35 -12.59
N GLU A 49 -15.45 -5.82 -13.78
CA GLU A 49 -15.37 -7.22 -14.17
C GLU A 49 -13.90 -7.67 -14.30
N ASN A 50 -13.06 -6.85 -14.91
CA ASN A 50 -11.62 -7.12 -15.03
C ASN A 50 -10.93 -7.13 -13.67
N LEU A 51 -11.25 -6.20 -12.80
CA LEU A 51 -10.74 -6.15 -11.42
C LEU A 51 -11.16 -7.39 -10.63
N SER A 52 -12.42 -7.83 -10.77
CA SER A 52 -12.93 -9.04 -10.15
C SER A 52 -12.19 -10.29 -10.61
N LYS A 53 -11.90 -10.41 -11.92
CA LYS A 53 -11.10 -11.50 -12.48
C LYS A 53 -9.67 -11.47 -11.95
N LEU A 54 -9.04 -10.30 -11.89
CA LEU A 54 -7.71 -10.13 -11.35
C LEU A 54 -7.66 -10.55 -9.87
N LYS A 55 -8.63 -10.10 -9.07
CA LYS A 55 -8.78 -10.51 -7.67
C LYS A 55 -8.90 -12.01 -7.51
N SER A 56 -9.69 -12.68 -8.37
CA SER A 56 -9.85 -14.13 -8.38
C SER A 56 -8.54 -14.87 -8.69
N LEU A 57 -7.75 -14.37 -9.65
CA LEU A 57 -6.44 -14.95 -9.97
C LEU A 57 -5.45 -14.76 -8.81
N LEU A 58 -5.41 -13.56 -8.21
CA LEU A 58 -4.54 -13.28 -7.07
C LEU A 58 -4.88 -14.15 -5.85
N THR A 59 -6.15 -14.47 -5.64
CA THR A 59 -6.58 -15.35 -4.54
C THR A 59 -5.97 -16.75 -4.66
N GLN A 60 -5.64 -17.20 -5.86
CA GLN A 60 -5.10 -18.54 -6.14
C GLN A 60 -3.58 -18.63 -5.98
N VAL A 61 -2.86 -17.51 -6.09
CA VAL A 61 -1.38 -17.53 -6.12
C VAL A 61 -0.80 -17.96 -4.79
N ARG A 62 0.24 -18.80 -4.87
CA ARG A 62 1.02 -19.34 -3.76
C ARG A 62 2.51 -19.02 -3.97
N ALA A 63 3.29 -19.08 -2.90
CA ALA A 63 4.75 -18.88 -2.97
C ALA A 63 5.43 -19.86 -3.96
N GLU A 64 4.94 -21.10 -4.02
CA GLU A 64 5.46 -22.14 -4.93
C GLU A 64 5.25 -21.82 -6.41
N ASP A 65 4.16 -21.11 -6.77
CA ASP A 65 3.91 -20.67 -8.16
C ASP A 65 4.98 -19.67 -8.65
N LEU A 66 5.65 -19.03 -7.70
CA LEU A 66 6.69 -18.02 -7.93
C LEU A 66 8.10 -18.55 -7.62
N ASN A 67 8.25 -19.83 -7.33
CA ASN A 67 9.50 -20.46 -6.88
C ASN A 67 10.12 -19.77 -5.65
N ILE A 68 9.29 -19.22 -4.79
CA ILE A 68 9.69 -18.53 -3.55
C ILE A 68 9.51 -19.49 -2.38
N ALA A 69 10.61 -19.86 -1.72
CA ALA A 69 10.57 -20.63 -0.50
C ALA A 69 10.35 -19.74 0.72
N PRO A 70 9.48 -20.13 1.69
CA PRO A 70 9.36 -19.41 2.95
C PRO A 70 10.70 -19.31 3.67
N ARG A 71 11.05 -18.12 4.12
CA ARG A 71 12.29 -17.87 4.85
C ARG A 71 12.13 -18.23 6.32
N LYS A 72 13.25 -18.61 6.92
CA LYS A 72 13.29 -18.88 8.38
C LYS A 72 13.36 -17.56 9.13
N ALA A 73 12.82 -17.56 10.35
CA ALA A 73 12.97 -16.45 11.27
C ALA A 73 14.46 -16.16 11.51
N THR A 74 14.82 -14.90 11.43
CA THR A 74 16.17 -14.44 11.79
C THR A 74 16.22 -14.08 13.27
N LEU A 75 17.39 -14.26 13.89
CA LEU A 75 17.60 -13.81 15.27
C LEU A 75 17.48 -12.27 15.33
N GLN A 76 16.81 -11.80 16.35
CA GLN A 76 16.70 -10.37 16.66
C GLN A 76 17.82 -9.96 17.63
N PRO A 77 18.39 -8.74 17.52
CA PRO A 77 18.10 -7.73 16.51
C PRO A 77 18.75 -8.03 15.15
N LEU A 78 18.16 -7.51 14.07
CA LEU A 78 18.75 -7.61 12.74
C LEU A 78 20.10 -6.89 12.71
N PRO A 79 21.12 -7.48 12.04
CA PRO A 79 22.35 -6.76 11.76
C PRO A 79 22.06 -5.43 11.03
N PRO A 80 22.70 -4.31 11.43
CA PRO A 80 22.38 -2.98 10.92
C PRO A 80 22.67 -2.80 9.43
N ASN A 81 23.42 -3.70 8.82
CA ASN A 81 23.76 -3.69 7.39
C ASN A 81 22.86 -4.57 6.53
N LEU A 82 21.84 -5.20 7.10
CA LEU A 82 20.90 -6.02 6.35
C LEU A 82 19.58 -5.24 6.14
N PRO A 83 19.06 -5.20 4.89
CA PRO A 83 17.80 -4.54 4.63
C PRO A 83 16.66 -5.19 5.41
N PRO A 84 15.79 -4.41 6.05
CA PRO A 84 14.60 -4.96 6.72
C PRO A 84 13.60 -5.57 5.73
N VAL A 85 13.58 -5.03 4.52
CA VAL A 85 12.68 -5.45 3.44
C VAL A 85 13.47 -5.59 2.15
N THR A 86 13.13 -6.60 1.35
CA THR A 86 13.66 -6.76 0.00
C THR A 86 12.52 -6.83 -1.01
N TYR A 87 12.81 -6.50 -2.26
CA TYR A 87 11.86 -6.46 -3.35
C TYR A 87 12.35 -7.26 -4.55
N MET A 88 11.51 -8.13 -5.08
CA MET A 88 11.73 -8.86 -6.32
C MET A 88 10.85 -8.27 -7.41
N HIS A 89 11.44 -7.60 -8.37
CA HIS A 89 10.74 -7.10 -9.54
C HIS A 89 10.36 -8.25 -10.47
N ILE A 90 9.10 -8.31 -10.90
CA ILE A 90 8.60 -9.33 -11.85
C ILE A 90 8.32 -8.71 -13.22
N TYR A 91 7.50 -7.67 -13.26
CA TYR A 91 7.08 -7.05 -14.52
C TYR A 91 6.53 -5.64 -14.28
N GLU A 92 6.71 -4.75 -15.24
CA GLU A 92 6.23 -3.38 -15.18
C GLU A 92 5.85 -2.86 -16.56
N THR A 93 4.82 -2.03 -16.60
CA THR A 93 4.38 -1.24 -17.74
C THR A 93 4.01 0.16 -17.25
N ASP A 94 3.67 1.07 -18.16
CA ASP A 94 3.13 2.39 -17.77
C ASP A 94 1.83 2.28 -16.95
N GLY A 95 1.08 1.18 -17.07
CA GLY A 95 -0.19 0.96 -16.42
C GLY A 95 -0.11 0.30 -15.05
N PHE A 96 0.90 -0.51 -14.78
CA PHE A 96 1.07 -1.18 -13.49
C PHE A 96 2.49 -1.72 -13.27
N SER A 97 2.85 -1.91 -12.01
CA SER A 97 4.01 -2.69 -11.57
C SER A 97 3.56 -3.96 -10.85
N LEU A 98 4.36 -5.02 -10.95
CA LEU A 98 4.14 -6.32 -10.34
C LEU A 98 5.45 -6.81 -9.70
N GLY A 99 5.43 -7.10 -8.41
CA GLY A 99 6.60 -7.56 -7.68
C GLY A 99 6.26 -8.24 -6.37
N VAL A 100 7.29 -8.70 -5.67
CA VAL A 100 7.16 -9.35 -4.37
C VAL A 100 7.99 -8.62 -3.34
N PHE A 101 7.36 -8.26 -2.23
CA PHE A 101 8.03 -7.77 -1.04
C PHE A 101 8.27 -8.90 -0.05
N LEU A 102 9.46 -8.91 0.54
CA LEU A 102 9.85 -9.89 1.56
C LEU A 102 10.28 -9.11 2.80
N LEU A 103 9.56 -9.34 3.89
CA LEU A 103 9.82 -8.72 5.19
C LEU A 103 10.53 -9.72 6.10
N LYS A 104 11.59 -9.27 6.78
CA LYS A 104 12.22 -10.04 7.85
C LYS A 104 11.36 -10.01 9.12
N SER A 105 11.62 -10.93 10.03
CA SER A 105 10.89 -10.99 11.32
C SER A 105 10.92 -9.64 12.04
N GLY A 106 9.76 -9.16 12.47
CA GLY A 106 9.62 -7.95 13.27
C GLY A 106 9.90 -6.66 12.52
N THR A 107 9.97 -6.70 11.18
CA THR A 107 10.15 -5.50 10.35
C THR A 107 8.83 -4.99 9.81
N SER A 108 8.84 -3.75 9.36
CA SER A 108 7.66 -3.07 8.85
C SER A 108 7.99 -2.27 7.59
N ILE A 109 7.02 -2.14 6.70
CA ILE A 109 6.97 -1.06 5.72
C ILE A 109 6.18 0.07 6.38
N PRO A 110 6.80 1.23 6.66
CA PRO A 110 6.16 2.33 7.36
C PRO A 110 4.92 2.84 6.64
N LEU A 111 4.05 3.53 7.38
CA LEU A 111 2.83 4.12 6.83
C LEU A 111 3.16 5.05 5.66
N HIS A 112 2.59 4.77 4.49
CA HIS A 112 2.83 5.50 3.25
C HIS A 112 1.56 5.56 2.40
N ASP A 113 1.53 6.50 1.45
CA ASP A 113 0.41 6.71 0.55
C ASP A 113 0.66 6.21 -0.88
N HIS A 114 -0.42 6.17 -1.64
CA HIS A 114 -0.45 5.72 -3.03
C HIS A 114 -1.25 6.73 -3.89
N PRO A 115 -0.69 7.92 -4.16
CA PRO A 115 -1.44 9.01 -4.80
C PRO A 115 -2.00 8.60 -6.17
N GLY A 116 -3.34 8.61 -6.30
CA GLY A 116 -4.02 8.26 -7.55
C GLY A 116 -3.91 6.80 -8.00
N MET A 117 -3.49 5.90 -7.11
CA MET A 117 -3.15 4.52 -7.45
C MET A 117 -4.16 3.52 -6.88
N HIS A 118 -4.36 2.42 -7.63
CA HIS A 118 -4.93 1.18 -7.11
C HIS A 118 -3.80 0.25 -6.65
N GLY A 119 -4.04 -0.53 -5.61
CA GLY A 119 -3.10 -1.54 -5.14
C GLY A 119 -3.81 -2.84 -4.77
N MET A 120 -3.15 -3.95 -5.02
CA MET A 120 -3.62 -5.30 -4.65
C MET A 120 -2.46 -6.09 -4.06
N LEU A 121 -2.58 -6.45 -2.78
CA LEU A 121 -1.57 -7.17 -2.03
C LEU A 121 -2.07 -8.57 -1.67
N LYS A 122 -1.32 -9.61 -2.04
CA LYS A 122 -1.63 -11.01 -1.70
C LYS A 122 -0.47 -11.65 -0.93
N VAL A 123 -0.73 -12.06 0.30
CA VAL A 123 0.28 -12.75 1.13
C VAL A 123 0.59 -14.12 0.53
N LEU A 124 1.88 -14.41 0.40
CA LEU A 124 2.42 -15.66 -0.15
C LEU A 124 2.83 -16.63 0.97
N TYR A 125 3.41 -16.12 2.04
CA TYR A 125 3.72 -16.87 3.26
C TYR A 125 3.86 -15.92 4.45
N GLY A 126 3.79 -16.48 5.66
CA GLY A 126 3.86 -15.71 6.90
C GLY A 126 2.56 -14.97 7.20
N THR A 127 2.63 -14.05 8.15
CA THR A 127 1.52 -13.20 8.57
C THR A 127 1.95 -11.75 8.52
N VAL A 128 1.16 -10.91 7.88
CA VAL A 128 1.31 -9.46 7.92
C VAL A 128 0.10 -8.82 8.57
N ARG A 129 0.34 -7.79 9.38
CA ARG A 129 -0.73 -6.89 9.87
C ARG A 129 -0.74 -5.66 9.02
N ILE A 130 -1.88 -5.37 8.41
CA ILE A 130 -2.08 -4.20 7.56
C ILE A 130 -3.01 -3.23 8.27
N SER A 131 -2.52 -2.00 8.46
CA SER A 131 -3.31 -0.88 8.97
C SER A 131 -3.63 0.05 7.82
N CYS A 132 -4.91 0.19 7.47
CA CYS A 132 -5.37 1.01 6.36
C CYS A 132 -5.97 2.32 6.85
N MET A 133 -5.58 3.41 6.20
CA MET A 133 -5.98 4.76 6.57
C MET A 133 -6.29 5.59 5.34
N ASP A 134 -7.01 6.68 5.56
CA ASP A 134 -7.21 7.73 4.56
C ASP A 134 -7.03 9.10 5.18
N LYS A 135 -6.58 10.06 4.37
CA LYS A 135 -6.65 11.48 4.70
C LYS A 135 -8.11 11.91 4.64
N LEU A 136 -8.56 12.67 5.61
CA LEU A 136 -9.85 13.34 5.56
C LEU A 136 -9.65 14.69 4.87
N ASP A 137 -9.56 14.66 3.55
CA ASP A 137 -9.55 15.88 2.77
C ASP A 137 -10.92 16.51 2.81
N ALA A 138 -10.97 17.83 2.90
CA ALA A 138 -12.20 18.57 2.85
C ALA A 138 -12.84 18.41 1.47
N GLY A 139 -13.84 17.55 1.37
CA GLY A 139 -14.64 17.41 0.16
C GLY A 139 -15.26 18.77 -0.22
N GLY A 140 -15.13 19.17 -1.49
CA GLY A 140 -15.88 20.29 -2.03
C GLY A 140 -15.44 21.69 -1.61
N GLY A 141 -14.15 21.99 -1.55
CA GLY A 141 -13.63 23.36 -1.38
C GLY A 141 -13.63 23.88 0.06
N GLN A 142 -13.95 23.06 1.04
CA GLN A 142 -13.77 23.39 2.44
C GLN A 142 -12.30 23.21 2.86
N ARG A 143 -11.79 24.07 3.71
CA ARG A 143 -10.46 23.86 4.28
C ARG A 143 -10.46 22.61 5.16
N PRO A 144 -9.36 21.81 5.12
CA PRO A 144 -9.21 20.69 6.04
C PRO A 144 -9.45 21.12 7.47
N ARG A 145 -10.07 20.27 8.30
CA ARG A 145 -10.26 20.56 9.73
C ARG A 145 -8.91 20.91 10.35
N ALA A 146 -8.80 22.14 10.84
CA ALA A 146 -7.59 22.58 11.52
C ALA A 146 -7.42 21.84 12.85
N LEU A 147 -6.16 21.59 13.21
CA LEU A 147 -5.82 21.06 14.52
C LEU A 147 -6.26 22.05 15.61
N PRO A 148 -7.09 21.63 16.60
CA PRO A 148 -7.47 22.49 17.69
C PRO A 148 -6.23 23.01 18.45
N PRO A 149 -6.18 24.31 18.83
CA PRO A 149 -5.01 24.89 19.51
C PRO A 149 -4.67 24.18 20.82
N GLU A 150 -5.69 23.71 21.55
CA GLU A 150 -5.57 23.01 22.83
C GLU A 150 -5.15 21.55 22.69
N GLN A 151 -5.16 20.99 21.46
CA GLN A 151 -4.81 19.59 21.26
C GLN A 151 -3.32 19.36 21.53
N GLN A 152 -3.05 18.51 22.52
CA GLN A 152 -1.71 18.09 22.92
C GLN A 152 -1.39 16.69 22.41
N PHE A 153 -0.11 16.46 22.11
CA PHE A 153 0.43 15.18 21.67
C PHE A 153 1.65 14.80 22.51
N GLU A 154 1.94 13.52 22.57
CA GLU A 154 3.12 12.97 23.20
C GLU A 154 3.93 12.19 22.14
N PRO A 155 5.16 12.61 21.79
CA PRO A 155 5.84 13.84 22.25
C PRO A 155 5.20 15.12 21.68
N PRO A 156 5.45 16.29 22.31
CA PRO A 156 4.90 17.56 21.84
C PRO A 156 5.37 17.91 20.43
N LEU A 157 4.45 18.45 19.62
CA LEU A 157 4.76 18.90 18.26
C LEU A 157 5.45 20.27 18.26
N GLN A 158 6.40 20.42 17.34
CA GLN A 158 6.95 21.73 17.04
C GLN A 158 5.92 22.61 16.31
N PRO A 159 6.04 23.97 16.37
CA PRO A 159 5.07 24.85 15.71
C PRO A 159 4.85 24.55 14.22
N ARG A 160 5.93 24.28 13.48
CA ARG A 160 5.85 23.92 12.04
C ARG A 160 5.14 22.59 11.79
N GLU A 161 5.36 21.62 12.67
CA GLU A 161 4.67 20.32 12.58
C GLU A 161 3.17 20.49 12.81
N ARG A 162 2.75 21.34 13.76
CA ARG A 162 1.33 21.60 14.02
C ARG A 162 0.58 22.13 12.80
N GLU A 163 1.22 22.95 11.98
CA GLU A 163 0.64 23.48 10.74
C GLU A 163 0.51 22.41 9.64
N ALA A 164 1.39 21.40 9.67
CA ALA A 164 1.45 20.31 8.71
C ALA A 164 0.55 19.12 9.06
N VAL A 165 0.03 19.06 10.31
CA VAL A 165 -0.89 17.98 10.73
C VAL A 165 -2.18 18.00 9.91
N ARG A 166 -2.63 16.82 9.49
CA ARG A 166 -3.89 16.65 8.74
C ARG A 166 -4.77 15.62 9.41
N PRO A 167 -6.09 15.83 9.38
CA PRO A 167 -7.02 14.83 9.87
C PRO A 167 -7.02 13.60 8.97
N GLY A 168 -7.18 12.44 9.56
CA GLY A 168 -7.28 11.17 8.88
C GLY A 168 -8.25 10.23 9.55
N VAL A 169 -8.46 9.09 8.96
CA VAL A 169 -9.28 8.01 9.51
C VAL A 169 -8.52 6.69 9.42
N LEU A 170 -8.35 6.02 10.55
CA LEU A 170 -7.93 4.63 10.61
C LEU A 170 -9.16 3.76 10.35
N ARG A 171 -9.20 3.10 9.19
CA ARG A 171 -10.35 2.33 8.73
C ARG A 171 -10.35 0.89 9.22
N SER A 172 -9.18 0.26 9.13
CA SER A 172 -9.03 -1.14 9.50
C SER A 172 -7.62 -1.46 9.98
N ARG A 173 -7.51 -2.50 10.78
CA ARG A 173 -6.26 -3.11 11.19
C ARG A 173 -6.51 -4.60 11.31
N ALA A 174 -5.96 -5.36 10.37
CA ALA A 174 -6.22 -6.78 10.27
C ALA A 174 -4.97 -7.58 9.90
N GLU A 175 -4.96 -8.85 10.25
CA GLU A 175 -3.91 -9.79 9.88
C GLU A 175 -4.32 -10.55 8.62
N TYR A 176 -3.33 -10.71 7.73
CA TYR A 176 -3.46 -11.42 6.46
C TYR A 176 -2.42 -12.52 6.40
N THR A 177 -2.84 -13.68 5.91
CA THR A 177 -2.01 -14.86 5.68
C THR A 177 -2.17 -15.34 4.24
N GLU A 178 -1.49 -16.40 3.87
CA GLU A 178 -1.68 -17.04 2.55
C GLU A 178 -3.13 -17.49 2.29
N ALA A 179 -3.89 -17.79 3.35
CA ALA A 179 -5.31 -18.17 3.25
C ALA A 179 -6.24 -16.97 3.02
N SER A 180 -5.77 -15.75 3.29
CA SER A 180 -6.55 -14.54 3.09
C SER A 180 -6.68 -14.19 1.59
N GLY A 181 -7.82 -13.62 1.20
CA GLY A 181 -7.94 -12.96 -0.09
C GLY A 181 -7.03 -11.72 -0.17
N PRO A 182 -6.85 -11.14 -1.37
CA PRO A 182 -6.02 -9.94 -1.52
C PRO A 182 -6.60 -8.73 -0.78
N CYS A 183 -5.71 -7.95 -0.16
CA CYS A 183 -6.00 -6.64 0.37
C CYS A 183 -5.96 -5.63 -0.78
N ILE A 184 -7.00 -4.79 -0.90
CA ILE A 184 -7.17 -3.87 -2.03
C ILE A 184 -7.22 -2.44 -1.51
N LEU A 185 -6.47 -1.55 -2.14
CA LEU A 185 -6.57 -0.10 -1.99
C LEU A 185 -6.99 0.55 -3.31
N THR A 186 -7.58 1.72 -3.20
CA THR A 186 -7.98 2.54 -4.35
C THR A 186 -7.47 3.97 -4.18
N PRO A 187 -7.54 4.83 -5.21
CA PRO A 187 -7.17 6.24 -5.07
C PRO A 187 -7.89 6.98 -3.93
N HIS A 188 -9.10 6.53 -3.54
CA HIS A 188 -9.97 7.24 -2.60
C HIS A 188 -10.29 6.45 -1.33
N ARG A 189 -9.85 5.20 -1.23
CA ARG A 189 -10.13 4.37 -0.06
C ARG A 189 -8.98 3.45 0.26
N ASP A 190 -8.66 3.39 1.56
CA ASP A 190 -7.57 2.58 2.10
C ASP A 190 -6.22 2.93 1.44
N ASN A 191 -6.06 4.18 1.02
CA ASN A 191 -4.95 4.64 0.18
C ASN A 191 -3.63 4.73 0.92
N LEU A 192 -3.65 4.89 2.24
CA LEU A 192 -2.47 4.81 3.09
C LEU A 192 -2.48 3.48 3.82
N HIS A 193 -1.33 2.81 3.86
CA HIS A 193 -1.19 1.64 4.71
C HIS A 193 0.19 1.50 5.35
N GLN A 194 0.20 0.80 6.47
CA GLN A 194 1.40 0.27 7.13
C GLN A 194 1.31 -1.24 7.12
N ILE A 195 2.44 -1.91 6.87
CA ILE A 195 2.51 -3.36 6.77
C ILE A 195 3.58 -3.87 7.75
N ASP A 196 3.16 -4.63 8.74
CA ASP A 196 4.04 -5.17 9.78
C ASP A 196 4.13 -6.70 9.63
N ALA A 197 5.35 -7.25 9.64
CA ALA A 197 5.54 -8.70 9.74
C ALA A 197 5.24 -9.17 11.18
N VAL A 198 4.34 -10.16 11.32
CA VAL A 198 3.88 -10.69 12.61
C VAL A 198 4.48 -12.07 12.84
N GLU A 199 5.13 -12.26 14.00
CA GLU A 199 5.65 -13.56 14.46
C GLU A 199 6.66 -14.27 13.53
N GLY A 200 7.23 -13.59 12.57
CA GLY A 200 8.20 -14.18 11.66
C GLY A 200 8.33 -13.43 10.35
N PRO A 201 9.14 -13.94 9.42
CA PRO A 201 9.25 -13.35 8.10
C PRO A 201 7.97 -13.58 7.30
N ALA A 202 7.66 -12.64 6.42
CA ALA A 202 6.50 -12.70 5.54
C ALA A 202 6.85 -12.24 4.13
N ALA A 203 6.07 -12.67 3.15
CA ALA A 203 6.16 -12.17 1.78
C ALA A 203 4.78 -11.98 1.19
N PHE A 204 4.66 -10.98 0.32
CA PHE A 204 3.43 -10.73 -0.42
C PHE A 204 3.72 -10.28 -1.86
N LEU A 205 2.85 -10.73 -2.77
CA LEU A 205 2.77 -10.23 -4.13
C LEU A 205 2.01 -8.91 -4.13
N ASP A 206 2.54 -7.92 -4.84
CA ASP A 206 1.97 -6.59 -4.92
C ASP A 206 1.78 -6.14 -6.36
N ILE A 207 0.63 -5.52 -6.64
CA ILE A 207 0.32 -4.85 -7.89
C ILE A 207 -0.03 -3.40 -7.55
N LEU A 208 0.66 -2.45 -8.19
CA LEU A 208 0.37 -1.03 -8.10
C LEU A 208 0.04 -0.48 -9.49
N ALA A 209 -1.05 0.25 -9.61
CA ALA A 209 -1.57 0.72 -10.89
C ALA A 209 -2.19 2.13 -10.81
N PRO A 210 -1.60 3.12 -11.51
CA PRO A 210 -0.30 3.04 -12.21
C PRO A 210 0.86 2.91 -11.22
N PRO A 211 2.09 2.66 -11.67
CA PRO A 211 3.27 2.63 -10.79
C PRO A 211 3.54 3.98 -10.14
N TYR A 212 4.34 4.00 -9.05
CA TYR A 212 4.92 5.24 -8.56
C TYR A 212 5.72 5.93 -9.67
N ASP A 213 5.53 7.21 -9.81
CA ASP A 213 6.21 8.08 -10.77
C ASP A 213 6.30 9.50 -10.19
N PRO A 214 7.42 9.83 -9.53
CA PRO A 214 7.62 11.17 -8.94
C PRO A 214 7.51 12.30 -9.96
N ASP A 215 7.91 12.07 -11.21
CA ASP A 215 7.84 13.06 -12.28
C ASP A 215 6.39 13.39 -12.70
N ASP A 216 5.46 12.45 -12.44
CA ASP A 216 4.02 12.60 -12.68
C ASP A 216 3.22 12.83 -11.37
N GLY A 217 3.88 13.24 -10.30
CA GLY A 217 3.26 13.57 -9.02
C GLY A 217 2.75 12.37 -8.21
N ARG A 218 3.14 11.17 -8.57
CA ARG A 218 2.84 9.93 -7.84
C ARG A 218 4.05 9.46 -7.05
N ASP A 219 4.55 10.31 -6.16
CA ASP A 219 5.63 9.96 -5.24
C ASP A 219 5.09 9.27 -4.00
N CYS A 220 5.92 8.47 -3.34
CA CYS A 220 5.61 7.82 -2.09
C CYS A 220 5.90 8.78 -0.93
N HIS A 221 4.87 9.11 -0.14
CA HIS A 221 5.02 9.93 1.06
C HIS A 221 4.81 9.06 2.29
N TYR A 222 5.62 9.31 3.32
CA TYR A 222 5.53 8.61 4.60
C TYR A 222 4.82 9.47 5.63
N TYR A 223 4.13 8.82 6.55
CA TYR A 223 3.35 9.48 7.59
C TYR A 223 3.57 8.82 8.94
N ARG A 224 3.39 9.59 9.99
CA ARG A 224 3.21 9.07 11.35
C ARG A 224 1.83 9.42 11.87
N VAL A 225 1.23 8.50 12.62
CA VAL A 225 -0.02 8.72 13.31
C VAL A 225 0.28 9.41 14.63
N LEU A 226 -0.41 10.51 14.88
CA LEU A 226 -0.32 11.25 16.13
C LEU A 226 -1.49 10.86 17.02
N GLU A 227 -1.19 10.43 18.24
CA GLU A 227 -2.20 10.13 19.24
C GLU A 227 -2.37 11.32 20.20
N PRO A 228 -3.59 11.86 20.31
CA PRO A 228 -3.88 12.90 21.27
C PRO A 228 -3.66 12.43 22.70
N VAL A 229 -3.09 13.28 23.53
CA VAL A 229 -3.07 13.05 24.98
C VAL A 229 -4.52 13.03 25.47
N ARG A 230 -4.96 11.91 26.02
CA ARG A 230 -6.32 11.74 26.56
C ARG A 230 -6.35 12.07 28.05
N PRO A 231 -7.40 12.76 28.55
CA PRO A 231 -7.66 12.82 29.98
C PRO A 231 -7.85 11.41 30.54
N LYS A 232 -7.35 11.13 31.74
CA LYS A 232 -7.39 9.81 32.39
C LYS A 232 -8.79 9.22 32.59
N GLU A 233 -9.84 10.00 32.37
CA GLU A 233 -11.25 9.62 32.60
C GLU A 233 -12.01 9.19 31.34
N ALA A 234 -11.41 9.27 30.15
CA ALA A 234 -12.06 8.89 28.91
C ALA A 234 -11.80 7.40 28.59
N SER A 235 -12.54 6.52 29.23
CA SER A 235 -12.61 5.08 28.87
C SER A 235 -13.50 4.86 27.64
N SER A 236 -13.15 5.39 26.50
CA SER A 236 -13.74 4.91 25.25
C SER A 236 -12.89 3.74 24.75
N SER A 237 -13.52 2.62 24.39
CA SER A 237 -12.83 1.42 23.96
C SER A 237 -11.87 1.74 22.81
N ALA A 238 -10.57 1.54 23.05
CA ALA A 238 -9.51 1.81 22.08
C ALA A 238 -9.59 0.90 20.84
N CYS A 239 -10.60 0.04 20.74
CA CYS A 239 -10.74 -1.03 19.76
C CYS A 239 -11.72 -0.74 18.63
N ASP A 240 -12.55 0.31 18.72
CA ASP A 240 -13.57 0.55 17.70
C ASP A 240 -12.97 1.22 16.45
N LEU A 241 -13.12 0.58 15.31
CA LEU A 241 -12.78 1.09 13.99
C LEU A 241 -14.03 1.22 13.13
N PRO A 242 -14.12 2.23 12.25
CA PRO A 242 -13.15 3.26 11.96
C PRO A 242 -13.07 4.35 13.05
N ARG A 243 -11.89 4.98 13.19
CA ARG A 243 -11.69 6.10 14.12
C ARG A 243 -10.90 7.24 13.50
N GLU A 244 -11.19 8.48 13.90
CA GLU A 244 -10.40 9.63 13.49
C GLU A 244 -9.00 9.59 14.12
N VAL A 245 -8.01 9.97 13.33
CA VAL A 245 -6.61 10.10 13.71
C VAL A 245 -6.04 11.41 13.16
N TRP A 246 -4.86 11.79 13.66
CA TRP A 246 -4.09 12.88 13.08
C TRP A 246 -2.86 12.31 12.38
N LEU A 247 -2.58 12.80 11.18
CA LEU A 247 -1.48 12.35 10.33
C LEU A 247 -0.49 13.49 10.15
N LEU A 248 0.79 13.17 10.28
CA LEU A 248 1.89 14.09 9.97
C LEU A 248 2.80 13.42 8.94
N GLU A 249 2.99 14.09 7.81
CA GLU A 249 3.98 13.67 6.83
C GLU A 249 5.39 13.74 7.45
N THR A 250 6.20 12.71 7.19
CA THR A 250 7.53 12.56 7.76
C THR A 250 8.49 12.04 6.69
N PRO A 251 9.79 12.33 6.77
CA PRO A 251 10.77 11.64 5.94
C PRO A 251 10.70 10.13 6.14
N GLN A 252 11.21 9.38 5.16
CA GLN A 252 11.42 7.94 5.33
C GLN A 252 12.24 7.68 6.60
N ALA A 253 11.81 6.68 7.39
CA ALA A 253 12.51 6.32 8.62
C ALA A 253 13.93 5.80 8.34
N ASP A 254 14.90 6.17 9.19
CA ASP A 254 16.32 5.80 9.01
C ASP A 254 16.55 4.28 9.12
N ASP A 255 15.68 3.57 9.83
CA ASP A 255 15.72 2.12 10.02
C ASP A 255 14.92 1.33 8.97
N PHE A 256 14.35 2.01 7.98
CA PHE A 256 13.66 1.40 6.86
C PHE A 256 14.34 1.71 5.53
N TRP A 257 14.72 0.64 4.83
CA TRP A 257 15.12 0.70 3.41
C TRP A 257 14.77 -0.62 2.72
N CYS A 258 14.70 -0.61 1.41
CA CYS A 258 14.38 -1.76 0.59
C CYS A 258 15.49 -2.00 -0.43
N GLU A 259 15.97 -3.23 -0.53
CA GLU A 259 16.95 -3.65 -1.54
C GLU A 259 16.33 -4.62 -2.54
N GLY A 260 16.84 -4.59 -3.78
CA GLY A 260 16.41 -5.49 -4.83
C GLY A 260 17.00 -6.89 -4.67
N GLU A 261 16.19 -7.92 -4.96
CA GLU A 261 16.62 -9.32 -5.09
C GLU A 261 16.19 -9.88 -6.45
N PRO A 262 16.94 -10.83 -7.04
CA PRO A 262 16.52 -11.50 -8.26
C PRO A 262 15.23 -12.30 -8.05
N TYR A 263 14.28 -12.17 -8.97
CA TYR A 263 13.06 -12.96 -8.99
C TYR A 263 13.33 -14.38 -9.54
N PRO A 264 13.06 -15.46 -8.79
CA PRO A 264 13.40 -16.83 -9.19
C PRO A 264 12.29 -17.54 -9.99
N GLY A 265 11.14 -16.91 -10.10
CA GLY A 265 9.94 -17.55 -10.64
C GLY A 265 9.84 -17.55 -12.17
N PRO A 266 8.67 -17.99 -12.69
CA PRO A 266 8.42 -17.97 -14.13
C PRO A 266 8.49 -16.55 -14.71
N LYS A 267 9.15 -16.41 -15.86
CA LYS A 267 9.20 -15.12 -16.56
C LYS A 267 7.84 -14.71 -17.07
N VAL A 268 7.57 -13.41 -17.00
CA VAL A 268 6.40 -12.76 -17.58
C VAL A 268 6.81 -12.11 -18.89
N PHE A 269 6.01 -12.31 -19.92
CA PHE A 269 6.20 -11.76 -21.25
C PHE A 269 5.05 -10.81 -21.60
N PRO A 270 5.30 -9.75 -22.40
CA PRO A 270 4.28 -8.82 -22.85
C PRO A 270 3.13 -9.46 -23.63
#